data_e48ce2ba4102898fd3e6d55eb5a78531
#
_entry.id   e48ce2ba4102898fd3e6d55eb5a78531
#
_cell.length_a   1.000
_cell.length_b   1.000
_cell.length_c   1.000
_cell.angle_alpha   90.00
_cell.angle_beta   90.00
_cell.angle_gamma   90.00
#
_symmetry.space_group_name_H-M   'P 1'
#
loop_
_entity.id
_entity.type
_entity.pdbx_description
1 polymer ?
#
loop_
_entity_poly.entity_id
_entity_poly.type
_entity_poly.pdbx_seq_one_letter_code
_entity_poly.pdbx_strand_id
1 'polypeptide(L)'
;MLVLSTLVCSGQSFLSKYPRLTKKNLSEFFSDWEAYSDSVASRAVKNDSLIDMVVADNYRPKELERRTCLSGKNAVPKYHVVPQYIDVERYYMDVDTTVFNPRYGFPNYYSELTDNEYRIDSIIPQLPYRGLYLTSDISETLSTFVGGCRNGDKIEKINKRNLKTLEKYIPLSGHGHWCGYWLFTSFPQITTICYANNLIAVKISKSWFCGEETWYIKKNGKFVRREEPAGEWIE
;
A
#
# COMPACT_ATOMS: atom_id res chain seq x y z
N MET A 1 -17.36 19.50 -16.17
CA MET A 1 -17.13 19.94 -14.78
C MET A 1 -18.26 19.41 -13.92
N LEU A 2 -18.06 18.73 -12.82
CA LEU A 2 -19.00 18.06 -11.89
C LEU A 2 -19.20 16.55 -12.10
N VAL A 3 -18.19 15.74 -11.73
CA VAL A 3 -18.42 14.33 -11.33
C VAL A 3 -17.48 13.89 -10.17
N LEU A 4 -16.73 14.80 -9.55
CA LEU A 4 -15.73 14.44 -8.52
C LEU A 4 -16.23 14.46 -7.07
N SER A 5 -17.51 14.77 -6.80
CA SER A 5 -17.99 14.99 -5.42
C SER A 5 -18.75 13.83 -4.78
N THR A 6 -19.02 12.73 -5.45
CA THR A 6 -19.84 11.63 -4.90
C THR A 6 -19.07 10.41 -4.40
N LEU A 7 -17.76 10.34 -4.68
CA LEU A 7 -16.92 9.17 -4.29
C LEU A 7 -16.40 9.21 -2.85
N VAL A 8 -16.40 10.39 -2.22
CA VAL A 8 -15.87 10.55 -0.84
C VAL A 8 -16.85 10.08 0.24
N CYS A 9 -18.16 10.03 -0.05
CA CYS A 9 -19.19 9.80 0.97
C CYS A 9 -19.35 8.35 1.47
N SER A 10 -18.87 7.32 0.77
CA SER A 10 -19.17 5.93 1.18
C SER A 10 -18.15 5.31 2.15
N GLY A 11 -16.91 5.78 2.13
CA GLY A 11 -15.88 5.30 3.05
C GLY A 11 -16.06 5.80 4.48
N GLN A 12 -16.50 7.04 4.63
CA GLN A 12 -16.75 7.65 5.96
C GLN A 12 -17.98 7.06 6.66
N SER A 13 -18.93 6.42 5.93
CA SER A 13 -20.20 6.00 6.54
C SER A 13 -20.06 4.86 7.54
N PHE A 14 -19.20 3.85 7.30
CA PHE A 14 -19.09 2.74 8.26
C PHE A 14 -18.26 3.12 9.49
N LEU A 15 -17.23 3.98 9.34
CA LEU A 15 -16.39 4.41 10.46
C LEU A 15 -17.16 5.20 11.51
N SER A 16 -18.25 5.89 11.14
CA SER A 16 -19.10 6.61 12.08
C SER A 16 -19.74 5.72 13.16
N LYS A 17 -19.85 4.40 12.90
CA LYS A 17 -20.29 3.41 13.90
C LYS A 17 -19.24 3.18 15.00
N TYR A 18 -17.99 3.58 14.75
CA TYR A 18 -16.84 3.28 15.60
C TYR A 18 -16.13 4.55 16.10
N PRO A 19 -16.82 5.44 16.83
CA PRO A 19 -16.20 6.64 17.39
C PRO A 19 -15.06 6.28 18.36
N ARG A 20 -15.10 5.05 18.87
CA ARG A 20 -14.00 4.42 19.62
C ARG A 20 -13.95 2.94 19.35
N LEU A 21 -12.82 2.50 18.79
CA LEU A 21 -12.56 1.09 18.59
C LEU A 21 -12.18 0.41 19.92
N THR A 22 -12.80 -0.74 20.18
CA THR A 22 -12.59 -1.54 21.39
C THR A 22 -12.49 -3.02 21.02
N LYS A 23 -12.03 -3.86 21.94
CA LYS A 23 -12.01 -5.33 21.71
C LYS A 23 -13.40 -5.92 21.46
N LYS A 24 -14.45 -5.28 22.01
CA LYS A 24 -15.82 -5.79 21.87
C LYS A 24 -16.38 -5.60 20.46
N ASN A 25 -16.06 -4.45 19.84
CA ASN A 25 -16.54 -4.12 18.50
C ASN A 25 -15.52 -4.39 17.37
N LEU A 26 -14.34 -4.94 17.71
CA LEU A 26 -13.26 -5.16 16.74
C LEU A 26 -13.66 -6.16 15.64
N SER A 27 -14.37 -7.23 15.97
CA SER A 27 -14.82 -8.22 14.99
C SER A 27 -15.83 -7.63 14.01
N GLU A 28 -16.76 -6.82 14.52
CA GLU A 28 -17.76 -6.12 13.70
C GLU A 28 -17.08 -5.08 12.80
N PHE A 29 -16.14 -4.32 13.34
CA PHE A 29 -15.34 -3.37 12.57
C PHE A 29 -14.65 -4.04 11.38
N PHE A 30 -14.01 -5.21 11.59
CA PHE A 30 -13.37 -5.93 10.49
C PHE A 30 -14.38 -6.48 9.47
N SER A 31 -15.56 -6.90 9.89
CA SER A 31 -16.64 -7.33 8.99
C SER A 31 -17.13 -6.15 8.12
N ASP A 32 -17.32 -4.98 8.73
CA ASP A 32 -17.73 -3.77 7.99
C ASP A 32 -16.62 -3.28 7.06
N TRP A 33 -15.34 -3.38 7.48
CA TRP A 33 -14.21 -3.03 6.63
C TRP A 33 -14.06 -4.00 5.44
N GLU A 34 -14.34 -5.28 5.64
CA GLU A 34 -14.38 -6.28 4.58
C GLU A 34 -15.46 -5.95 3.54
N ALA A 35 -16.68 -5.65 4.01
CA ALA A 35 -17.79 -5.23 3.14
C ALA A 35 -17.49 -3.92 2.38
N TYR A 36 -16.86 -2.96 3.05
CA TYR A 36 -16.36 -1.74 2.43
C TYR A 36 -15.36 -2.05 1.32
N SER A 37 -14.38 -2.90 1.61
CA SER A 37 -13.33 -3.28 0.65
C SER A 37 -13.89 -4.02 -0.57
N ASP A 38 -14.86 -4.91 -0.38
CA ASP A 38 -15.58 -5.57 -1.48
C ASP A 38 -16.32 -4.54 -2.35
N SER A 39 -16.94 -3.55 -1.72
CA SER A 39 -17.61 -2.45 -2.43
C SER A 39 -16.62 -1.57 -3.21
N VAL A 40 -15.43 -1.31 -2.66
CA VAL A 40 -14.36 -0.59 -3.37
C VAL A 40 -13.89 -1.39 -4.57
N ALA A 41 -13.58 -2.67 -4.40
CA ALA A 41 -13.15 -3.55 -5.47
C ALA A 41 -14.18 -3.63 -6.62
N SER A 42 -15.47 -3.73 -6.29
CA SER A 42 -16.54 -3.83 -7.29
C SER A 42 -16.77 -2.55 -8.10
N ARG A 43 -16.40 -1.40 -7.54
CA ARG A 43 -16.54 -0.08 -8.17
C ARG A 43 -15.25 0.43 -8.81
N ALA A 44 -14.14 -0.24 -8.54
CA ALA A 44 -12.86 0.15 -9.13
C ALA A 44 -12.98 0.12 -10.66
N VAL A 45 -12.69 1.25 -11.28
CA VAL A 45 -12.62 1.35 -12.74
C VAL A 45 -11.50 0.44 -13.21
N LYS A 46 -11.77 -0.35 -14.25
CA LYS A 46 -10.74 -1.17 -14.87
C LYS A 46 -9.59 -0.27 -15.33
N ASN A 47 -8.42 -0.50 -14.77
CA ASN A 47 -7.22 0.23 -15.14
C ASN A 47 -6.76 -0.17 -16.55
N ASP A 48 -5.71 0.49 -17.03
CA ASP A 48 -4.93 0.01 -18.16
C ASP A 48 -4.49 -1.45 -17.92
N SER A 49 -4.66 -2.32 -18.90
CA SER A 49 -4.36 -3.75 -18.77
C SER A 49 -2.89 -4.03 -18.39
N LEU A 50 -1.98 -3.13 -18.74
CA LEU A 50 -0.58 -3.21 -18.32
C LEU A 50 -0.41 -2.90 -16.83
N ILE A 51 -1.14 -1.92 -16.31
CA ILE A 51 -1.13 -1.60 -14.88
C ILE A 51 -1.72 -2.75 -14.08
N ASP A 52 -2.86 -3.33 -14.51
CA ASP A 52 -3.47 -4.48 -13.84
C ASP A 52 -2.54 -5.70 -13.85
N MET A 53 -1.84 -5.95 -14.96
CA MET A 53 -0.82 -7.00 -15.06
C MET A 53 0.31 -6.78 -14.05
N VAL A 54 0.84 -5.56 -13.99
CA VAL A 54 1.93 -5.19 -13.08
C VAL A 54 1.49 -5.33 -11.61
N VAL A 55 0.28 -4.89 -11.27
CA VAL A 55 -0.29 -5.04 -9.92
C VAL A 55 -0.43 -6.52 -9.57
N ALA A 56 -1.02 -7.34 -10.44
CA ALA A 56 -1.19 -8.78 -10.21
C ALA A 56 0.14 -9.53 -10.10
N ASP A 57 1.16 -9.12 -10.85
CA ASP A 57 2.49 -9.74 -10.84
C ASP A 57 3.26 -9.45 -9.54
N ASN A 58 3.03 -8.30 -8.91
CA ASN A 58 3.75 -7.88 -7.71
C ASN A 58 2.97 -8.09 -6.40
N TYR A 59 1.64 -8.20 -6.44
CA TYR A 59 0.81 -8.60 -5.29
C TYR A 59 0.50 -10.11 -5.33
N ARG A 60 1.52 -10.95 -5.20
CA ARG A 60 1.34 -12.42 -5.17
C ARG A 60 1.01 -12.90 -3.77
N PRO A 61 -0.10 -13.63 -3.56
CA PRO A 61 -0.54 -14.06 -2.23
C PRO A 61 0.52 -14.83 -1.43
N LYS A 62 1.32 -15.66 -2.10
CA LYS A 62 2.39 -16.46 -1.50
C LYS A 62 3.60 -15.62 -1.02
N GLU A 63 3.76 -14.42 -1.58
CA GLU A 63 4.87 -13.50 -1.29
C GLU A 63 4.46 -12.43 -0.28
N LEU A 64 3.15 -12.29 0.01
CA LEU A 64 2.64 -11.42 1.06
C LEU A 64 3.00 -12.02 2.41
N GLU A 65 4.24 -11.80 2.83
CA GLU A 65 4.72 -12.28 4.10
C GLU A 65 3.93 -11.66 5.26
N ARG A 66 3.55 -12.55 6.17
CA ARG A 66 2.68 -12.27 7.31
C ARG A 66 3.52 -12.08 8.57
N ARG A 67 4.61 -11.32 8.47
CA ARG A 67 5.45 -11.04 9.64
C ARG A 67 4.78 -9.98 10.50
N THR A 68 4.60 -10.31 11.75
CA THR A 68 4.21 -9.33 12.77
C THR A 68 5.39 -9.08 13.68
N CYS A 69 5.67 -7.80 13.98
CA CYS A 69 6.82 -7.41 14.80
C CYS A 69 6.76 -7.88 16.25
N LEU A 70 5.59 -8.24 16.75
CA LEU A 70 5.38 -8.42 18.20
C LEU A 70 5.37 -9.87 18.66
N SER A 71 4.97 -10.81 17.83
CA SER A 71 4.79 -12.19 18.29
C SER A 71 6.06 -13.04 18.23
N GLY A 72 7.08 -12.62 17.47
CA GLY A 72 8.30 -13.43 17.24
C GLY A 72 8.03 -14.81 16.63
N LYS A 73 6.77 -15.15 16.42
CA LYS A 73 6.25 -16.36 15.80
C LYS A 73 5.46 -15.95 14.56
N ASN A 74 5.43 -16.82 13.58
CA ASN A 74 4.67 -16.65 12.35
C ASN A 74 3.15 -16.58 12.64
N ALA A 75 2.69 -15.48 13.24
CA ALA A 75 1.28 -15.21 13.35
C ALA A 75 0.78 -15.01 11.91
N VAL A 76 -0.26 -15.75 11.55
CA VAL A 76 -0.90 -15.65 10.25
C VAL A 76 -2.12 -14.75 10.44
N PRO A 77 -2.04 -13.44 10.11
CA PRO A 77 -3.19 -12.57 10.21
C PRO A 77 -4.29 -13.03 9.26
N LYS A 78 -5.54 -12.75 9.65
CA LYS A 78 -6.71 -13.17 8.88
C LYS A 78 -6.78 -12.48 7.52
N TYR A 79 -6.37 -11.21 7.45
CA TYR A 79 -6.51 -10.37 6.27
C TYR A 79 -5.18 -9.88 5.73
N HIS A 80 -5.10 -9.76 4.41
CA HIS A 80 -4.12 -8.92 3.73
C HIS A 80 -4.66 -7.50 3.63
N VAL A 81 -3.80 -6.52 3.89
CA VAL A 81 -4.16 -5.11 3.88
C VAL A 81 -3.26 -4.38 2.90
N VAL A 82 -3.85 -3.67 1.96
CA VAL A 82 -3.12 -2.89 0.95
C VAL A 82 -3.60 -1.44 0.96
N PRO A 83 -2.78 -0.48 0.55
CA PRO A 83 -3.25 0.89 0.33
C PRO A 83 -4.43 0.90 -0.65
N GLN A 84 -5.45 1.72 -0.36
CA GLN A 84 -6.60 1.86 -1.28
C GLN A 84 -6.19 2.48 -2.60
N TYR A 85 -5.22 3.38 -2.57
CA TYR A 85 -4.72 4.07 -3.76
C TYR A 85 -3.23 3.83 -3.92
N ILE A 86 -2.83 3.66 -5.18
CA ILE A 86 -1.44 3.60 -5.61
C ILE A 86 -1.24 4.74 -6.61
N ASP A 87 -0.17 5.49 -6.47
CA ASP A 87 0.17 6.54 -7.41
C ASP A 87 0.84 5.94 -8.65
N VAL A 88 0.35 6.36 -9.82
CA VAL A 88 0.90 6.05 -11.12
C VAL A 88 1.42 7.34 -11.73
N GLU A 89 2.73 7.47 -11.77
CA GLU A 89 3.43 8.56 -12.42
C GLU A 89 3.56 8.23 -13.92
N ARG A 90 2.81 8.93 -14.76
CA ARG A 90 2.82 8.74 -16.21
C ARG A 90 3.76 9.72 -16.88
N TYR A 91 4.70 9.18 -17.64
CA TYR A 91 5.65 9.93 -18.47
C TYR A 91 5.31 9.65 -19.96
N TYR A 92 4.91 10.68 -20.66
CA TYR A 92 4.50 10.58 -22.10
C TYR A 92 5.69 10.65 -23.04
N MET A 93 6.84 10.13 -22.61
CA MET A 93 8.10 10.08 -23.33
C MET A 93 8.85 8.78 -23.04
N ASP A 94 9.91 8.52 -23.80
CA ASP A 94 10.89 7.52 -23.46
C ASP A 94 11.80 8.02 -22.34
N VAL A 95 12.13 7.16 -21.41
CA VAL A 95 13.09 7.47 -20.33
C VAL A 95 14.43 6.79 -20.59
N ASP A 96 15.51 7.49 -20.24
CA ASP A 96 16.86 6.92 -20.32
C ASP A 96 17.11 6.04 -19.09
N THR A 97 17.09 4.73 -19.32
CA THR A 97 17.30 3.74 -18.27
C THR A 97 18.75 3.66 -17.79
N THR A 98 19.70 4.32 -18.47
CA THR A 98 21.12 4.31 -18.09
C THR A 98 21.44 5.31 -16.98
N VAL A 99 20.66 6.39 -16.88
CA VAL A 99 20.81 7.43 -15.85
C VAL A 99 19.89 7.24 -14.66
N PHE A 100 19.09 6.20 -14.68
CA PHE A 100 18.19 5.89 -13.57
C PHE A 100 19.00 5.48 -12.32
N ASN A 101 18.74 6.17 -11.22
CA ASN A 101 19.32 5.81 -9.93
C ASN A 101 18.23 5.16 -9.05
N PRO A 102 18.32 3.85 -8.77
CA PRO A 102 17.30 3.14 -8.00
C PRO A 102 17.11 3.71 -6.58
N ARG A 103 18.13 4.41 -6.04
CA ARG A 103 18.06 5.02 -4.70
C ARG A 103 17.21 6.30 -4.69
N TYR A 104 17.18 7.05 -5.78
CA TYR A 104 16.54 8.36 -5.85
C TYR A 104 15.35 8.40 -6.81
N GLY A 105 15.03 7.28 -7.46
CA GLY A 105 13.99 7.21 -8.49
C GLY A 105 14.41 7.83 -9.82
N PHE A 106 13.45 8.33 -10.58
CA PHE A 106 13.74 9.06 -11.80
C PHE A 106 14.53 10.33 -11.50
N PRO A 107 15.47 10.74 -12.38
CA PRO A 107 16.30 11.91 -12.16
C PRO A 107 15.49 13.19 -11.90
N ASN A 108 16.00 14.07 -11.03
CA ASN A 108 15.34 15.32 -10.62
C ASN A 108 14.97 16.28 -11.77
N TYR A 109 15.57 16.12 -12.97
CA TYR A 109 15.22 16.95 -14.12
C TYR A 109 13.78 16.75 -14.63
N TYR A 110 13.11 15.66 -14.21
CA TYR A 110 11.69 15.49 -14.49
C TYR A 110 10.78 16.44 -13.69
N SER A 111 11.31 17.14 -12.70
CA SER A 111 10.55 18.17 -11.96
C SER A 111 10.19 19.40 -12.80
N GLU A 112 10.80 19.57 -13.96
CA GLU A 112 10.54 20.68 -14.91
C GLU A 112 9.57 20.28 -16.03
N LEU A 113 9.04 19.04 -16.00
CA LEU A 113 8.12 18.55 -17.02
C LEU A 113 6.76 19.27 -16.97
N THR A 114 6.23 19.51 -18.12
CA THR A 114 4.87 20.07 -18.30
C THR A 114 3.79 19.01 -18.09
N ASP A 115 2.54 19.42 -17.84
CA ASP A 115 1.38 18.52 -17.71
C ASP A 115 1.16 17.60 -18.93
N ASN A 116 1.68 17.98 -20.10
CA ASN A 116 1.63 17.16 -21.31
C ASN A 116 2.70 16.08 -21.37
N GLU A 117 3.73 16.20 -20.55
CA GLU A 117 4.87 15.27 -20.49
C GLU A 117 4.81 14.37 -19.25
N TYR A 118 4.12 14.83 -18.20
CA TYR A 118 4.03 14.13 -16.92
C TYR A 118 2.69 14.35 -16.22
N ARG A 119 2.15 13.29 -15.62
CA ARG A 119 0.94 13.34 -14.79
C ARG A 119 0.99 12.28 -13.70
N ILE A 120 0.45 12.59 -12.55
CA ILE A 120 0.20 11.61 -11.49
C ILE A 120 -1.29 11.25 -11.49
N ASP A 121 -1.58 9.96 -11.61
CA ASP A 121 -2.90 9.38 -11.43
C ASP A 121 -2.90 8.54 -10.16
N SER A 122 -3.97 8.57 -9.38
CA SER A 122 -4.19 7.62 -8.28
C SER A 122 -5.17 6.54 -8.71
N ILE A 123 -4.77 5.30 -8.61
CA ILE A 123 -5.58 4.14 -9.00
C ILE A 123 -5.94 3.27 -7.78
N ILE A 124 -7.06 2.57 -7.87
CA ILE A 124 -7.39 1.48 -6.94
C ILE A 124 -6.79 0.20 -7.52
N PRO A 125 -5.85 -0.48 -6.84
CA PRO A 125 -5.24 -1.69 -7.36
C PRO A 125 -6.26 -2.84 -7.44
N GLN A 126 -6.31 -3.51 -8.59
CA GLN A 126 -7.10 -4.73 -8.78
C GLN A 126 -6.34 -5.93 -8.20
N LEU A 127 -6.73 -6.36 -7.01
CA LEU A 127 -6.02 -7.44 -6.32
C LEU A 127 -6.39 -8.81 -6.91
N PRO A 128 -5.42 -9.72 -7.09
CA PRO A 128 -5.69 -11.10 -7.53
C PRO A 128 -6.27 -11.99 -6.41
N TYR A 129 -6.63 -11.42 -5.28
CA TYR A 129 -7.20 -12.06 -4.09
C TYR A 129 -8.04 -11.07 -3.30
N ARG A 130 -8.82 -11.59 -2.34
CA ARG A 130 -9.62 -10.76 -1.44
C ARG A 130 -8.72 -10.12 -0.38
N GLY A 131 -8.64 -8.78 -0.37
CA GLY A 131 -7.86 -7.99 0.58
C GLY A 131 -8.66 -6.84 1.17
N LEU A 132 -8.13 -6.22 2.22
CA LEU A 132 -8.69 -5.01 2.81
C LEU A 132 -7.98 -3.78 2.23
N TYR A 133 -8.75 -2.80 1.79
CA TYR A 133 -8.23 -1.51 1.34
C TYR A 133 -8.10 -0.54 2.51
N LEU A 134 -6.87 -0.10 2.78
CA LEU A 134 -6.56 0.84 3.85
C LEU A 134 -6.67 2.28 3.37
N THR A 135 -7.43 3.09 4.10
CA THR A 135 -7.47 4.54 3.96
C THR A 135 -6.78 5.22 5.15
N SER A 136 -6.52 6.53 5.05
CA SER A 136 -6.04 7.35 6.17
C SER A 136 -6.96 7.27 7.39
N ASP A 137 -8.26 7.37 7.19
CA ASP A 137 -9.26 7.38 8.27
C ASP A 137 -9.33 6.02 9.00
N ILE A 138 -9.22 4.92 8.25
CA ILE A 138 -9.13 3.57 8.84
C ILE A 138 -7.82 3.43 9.64
N SER A 139 -6.72 3.91 9.08
CA SER A 139 -5.41 3.90 9.76
C SER A 139 -5.46 4.72 11.05
N GLU A 140 -6.08 5.89 11.05
CA GLU A 140 -6.28 6.70 12.24
C GLU A 140 -7.13 5.99 13.29
N THR A 141 -8.24 5.38 12.88
CA THR A 141 -9.11 4.59 13.76
C THR A 141 -8.35 3.44 14.43
N LEU A 142 -7.54 2.70 13.67
CA LEU A 142 -6.68 1.64 14.20
C LEU A 142 -5.59 2.20 15.13
N SER A 143 -5.01 3.35 14.79
CA SER A 143 -4.01 4.02 15.61
C SER A 143 -4.57 4.44 16.97
N THR A 144 -5.81 4.92 17.02
CA THR A 144 -6.48 5.24 18.29
C THR A 144 -6.70 4.00 19.17
N PHE A 145 -6.95 2.84 18.55
CA PHE A 145 -7.13 1.57 19.27
C PHE A 145 -5.84 1.05 19.90
N VAL A 146 -4.73 1.12 19.16
CA VAL A 146 -3.43 0.63 19.66
C VAL A 146 -2.67 1.67 20.44
N GLY A 147 -2.98 2.96 20.25
CA GLY A 147 -2.26 4.08 20.87
C GLY A 147 -0.91 4.34 20.22
N GLY A 148 -0.31 5.45 20.58
CA GLY A 148 1.02 5.82 20.11
C GLY A 148 2.11 4.88 20.63
N CYS A 149 3.19 4.79 19.86
CA CYS A 149 4.36 3.98 20.19
C CYS A 149 5.24 4.60 21.32
N ARG A 150 4.80 5.70 21.93
CA ARG A 150 5.60 6.44 22.92
C ARG A 150 5.59 5.78 24.31
N ASN A 151 6.79 5.61 24.84
CA ASN A 151 7.14 5.03 26.11
C ASN A 151 6.41 5.64 27.33
N GLY A 152 5.65 4.81 28.00
CA GLY A 152 5.13 5.05 29.33
C GLY A 152 4.58 3.73 29.88
N ASP A 153 5.14 3.21 30.95
CA ASP A 153 4.93 1.84 31.47
C ASP A 153 3.48 1.34 31.56
N LYS A 154 2.51 2.23 31.82
CA LYS A 154 1.08 1.86 31.88
C LYS A 154 0.41 1.79 30.51
N ILE A 155 0.74 2.74 29.64
CA ILE A 155 0.22 2.82 28.26
C ILE A 155 0.76 1.62 27.48
N GLU A 156 2.02 1.29 27.63
CA GLU A 156 2.68 0.16 26.97
C GLU A 156 1.99 -1.19 27.27
N LYS A 157 1.55 -1.43 28.51
CA LYS A 157 0.83 -2.67 28.86
C LYS A 157 -0.55 -2.77 28.21
N ILE A 158 -1.28 -1.67 28.12
CA ILE A 158 -2.60 -1.61 27.46
C ILE A 158 -2.42 -1.77 25.96
N ASN A 159 -1.49 -1.04 25.37
CA ASN A 159 -1.19 -1.09 23.95
C ASN A 159 -0.75 -2.49 23.51
N LYS A 160 0.14 -3.13 24.27
CA LYS A 160 0.61 -4.49 23.99
C LYS A 160 -0.52 -5.52 23.91
N ARG A 161 -1.57 -5.38 24.76
CA ARG A 161 -2.76 -6.25 24.69
C ARG A 161 -3.61 -5.98 23.44
N ASN A 162 -3.76 -4.73 23.06
CA ASN A 162 -4.52 -4.34 21.88
C ASN A 162 -3.77 -4.74 20.61
N LEU A 163 -2.46 -4.51 20.54
CA LEU A 163 -1.60 -4.94 19.47
C LEU A 163 -1.69 -6.46 19.24
N LYS A 164 -1.52 -7.27 20.30
CA LYS A 164 -1.68 -8.74 20.23
C LYS A 164 -3.07 -9.19 19.78
N THR A 165 -4.09 -8.37 20.01
CA THR A 165 -5.43 -8.68 19.54
C THR A 165 -5.57 -8.34 18.06
N LEU A 166 -5.02 -7.18 17.64
CA LEU A 166 -5.07 -6.69 16.28
C LEU A 166 -4.24 -7.56 15.30
N GLU A 167 -3.08 -8.08 15.76
CA GLU A 167 -2.22 -8.99 14.99
C GLU A 167 -2.93 -10.26 14.49
N LYS A 168 -4.02 -10.66 15.11
CA LYS A 168 -4.82 -11.79 14.66
C LYS A 168 -5.62 -11.49 13.39
N TYR A 169 -5.84 -10.22 13.14
CA TYR A 169 -6.63 -9.73 12.00
C TYR A 169 -5.75 -9.23 10.86
N ILE A 170 -4.77 -8.38 11.16
CA ILE A 170 -3.92 -7.72 10.18
C ILE A 170 -2.45 -7.75 10.59
N PRO A 171 -1.51 -7.65 9.64
CA PRO A 171 -0.10 -7.48 9.96
C PRO A 171 0.13 -6.11 10.62
N LEU A 172 1.10 -6.06 11.51
CA LEU A 172 1.51 -4.86 12.21
C LEU A 172 3.01 -4.70 12.11
N SER A 173 3.47 -3.54 11.73
CA SER A 173 4.88 -3.19 11.77
C SER A 173 5.08 -1.81 12.38
N GLY A 174 6.11 -1.67 13.22
CA GLY A 174 6.51 -0.37 13.77
C GLY A 174 7.37 0.37 12.75
N HIS A 175 7.19 1.67 12.61
CA HIS A 175 7.96 2.51 11.70
C HIS A 175 8.86 3.49 12.47
N GLY A 176 10.10 3.60 11.96
CA GLY A 176 11.12 4.53 12.46
C GLY A 176 11.94 3.99 13.63
N HIS A 177 13.17 4.49 13.76
CA HIS A 177 14.11 4.13 14.83
C HIS A 177 13.57 4.36 16.25
N TRP A 178 12.58 5.25 16.37
CA TRP A 178 11.99 5.66 17.64
C TRP A 178 10.54 5.18 17.81
N CYS A 179 10.10 4.19 17.00
CA CYS A 179 8.71 3.70 17.01
C CYS A 179 7.69 4.84 16.94
N GLY A 180 7.80 5.70 15.94
CA GLY A 180 6.94 6.89 15.83
C GLY A 180 5.47 6.56 15.59
N TYR A 181 5.17 5.53 14.79
CA TYR A 181 3.81 5.11 14.42
C TYR A 181 3.75 3.66 13.95
N TRP A 182 2.54 3.14 13.82
CA TRP A 182 2.27 1.79 13.34
C TRP A 182 1.89 1.80 11.87
N LEU A 183 2.41 0.83 11.13
CA LEU A 183 1.96 0.49 9.80
C LEU A 183 1.01 -0.71 9.87
N PHE A 184 -0.12 -0.59 9.19
CA PHE A 184 -1.19 -1.59 9.16
C PHE A 184 -1.31 -2.29 7.81
N THR A 185 -0.33 -2.13 6.94
CA THR A 185 -0.28 -2.74 5.62
C THR A 185 0.50 -4.04 5.60
N SER A 186 0.11 -4.93 4.70
CA SER A 186 0.87 -6.14 4.37
C SER A 186 2.05 -5.81 3.48
N PHE A 187 3.16 -6.51 3.65
CA PHE A 187 4.30 -6.47 2.76
C PHE A 187 4.39 -7.77 1.95
N PRO A 188 4.91 -7.73 0.71
CA PRO A 188 5.33 -6.53 -0.02
C PRO A 188 4.15 -5.64 -0.41
N GLN A 189 4.40 -4.32 -0.53
CA GLN A 189 3.41 -3.38 -1.04
C GLN A 189 3.99 -2.53 -2.17
N ILE A 190 3.17 -2.28 -3.20
CA ILE A 190 3.51 -1.31 -4.24
C ILE A 190 3.33 0.10 -3.64
N THR A 191 4.37 0.93 -3.74
CA THR A 191 4.32 2.33 -3.30
C THR A 191 4.07 3.28 -4.45
N THR A 192 4.67 3.01 -5.61
CA THR A 192 4.55 3.86 -6.81
C THR A 192 4.75 3.01 -8.06
N ILE A 193 4.04 3.33 -9.12
CA ILE A 193 4.26 2.82 -10.47
C ILE A 193 4.64 3.98 -11.37
N CYS A 194 5.85 3.95 -11.92
CA CYS A 194 6.28 4.91 -12.94
C CYS A 194 6.06 4.26 -14.31
N TYR A 195 5.24 4.88 -15.14
CA TYR A 195 4.83 4.37 -16.46
C TYR A 195 5.28 5.32 -17.55
N ALA A 196 6.24 4.90 -18.37
CA ALA A 196 6.76 5.62 -19.53
C ALA A 196 6.54 4.83 -20.84
N ASN A 197 6.81 5.43 -21.98
CA ASN A 197 6.59 4.77 -23.28
C ASN A 197 7.42 3.49 -23.48
N ASN A 198 8.60 3.42 -22.88
CA ASN A 198 9.56 2.31 -23.03
C ASN A 198 9.82 1.53 -21.72
N LEU A 199 9.30 2.00 -20.57
CA LEU A 199 9.60 1.43 -19.24
C LEU A 199 8.38 1.52 -18.34
N ILE A 200 8.12 0.45 -17.57
CA ILE A 200 7.31 0.52 -16.35
C ILE A 200 8.22 0.14 -15.19
N ALA A 201 8.40 1.05 -14.23
CA ALA A 201 9.15 0.81 -13.01
C ALA A 201 8.20 0.76 -11.82
N VAL A 202 8.31 -0.28 -10.99
CA VAL A 202 7.45 -0.52 -9.83
C VAL A 202 8.29 -0.49 -8.58
N LYS A 203 8.03 0.47 -7.71
CA LYS A 203 8.64 0.53 -6.38
C LYS A 203 7.84 -0.33 -5.41
N ILE A 204 8.53 -1.25 -4.76
CA ILE A 204 7.94 -2.26 -3.86
C ILE A 204 8.64 -2.17 -2.51
N SER A 205 7.90 -1.81 -1.48
CA SER A 205 8.39 -1.94 -0.09
C SER A 205 8.24 -3.39 0.36
N LYS A 206 9.35 -4.03 0.73
CA LYS A 206 9.40 -5.38 1.32
C LYS A 206 9.22 -5.35 2.84
N SER A 207 9.52 -4.22 3.45
CA SER A 207 9.32 -3.90 4.86
C SER A 207 9.25 -2.38 5.02
N TRP A 208 9.17 -1.92 6.27
CA TRP A 208 9.19 -0.47 6.53
C TRP A 208 10.55 0.20 6.24
N PHE A 209 11.63 -0.56 6.13
CA PHE A 209 12.99 -0.05 5.97
C PHE A 209 13.71 -0.54 4.71
N CYS A 210 13.11 -1.41 3.92
CA CYS A 210 13.73 -1.88 2.69
C CYS A 210 12.71 -2.18 1.60
N GLY A 211 13.16 -2.12 0.38
CA GLY A 211 12.38 -2.44 -0.79
C GLY A 211 13.23 -2.71 -2.00
N GLU A 212 12.55 -2.94 -3.10
CA GLU A 212 13.17 -3.17 -4.41
C GLU A 212 12.39 -2.45 -5.49
N GLU A 213 12.99 -2.36 -6.65
CA GLU A 213 12.37 -1.85 -7.86
C GLU A 213 12.38 -2.91 -8.94
N THR A 214 11.21 -3.21 -9.48
CA THR A 214 11.02 -4.14 -10.60
C THR A 214 10.76 -3.34 -11.87
N TRP A 215 11.45 -3.69 -12.95
CA TRP A 215 11.29 -3.06 -14.26
C TRP A 215 10.63 -3.98 -15.27
N TYR A 216 9.77 -3.38 -16.09
CA TYR A 216 9.22 -3.97 -17.30
C TYR A 216 9.68 -3.12 -18.47
N ILE A 217 10.56 -3.67 -19.30
CA ILE A 217 11.18 -2.96 -20.42
C ILE A 217 10.45 -3.34 -21.71
N LYS A 218 10.14 -2.36 -22.55
CA LYS A 218 9.48 -2.60 -23.83
C LYS A 218 10.46 -3.23 -24.84
N LYS A 219 10.16 -4.47 -25.25
CA LYS A 219 10.89 -5.23 -26.26
C LYS A 219 9.91 -5.68 -27.33
N ASN A 220 10.19 -5.35 -28.60
CA ASN A 220 9.31 -5.72 -29.74
C ASN A 220 7.84 -5.36 -29.50
N GLY A 221 7.58 -4.16 -28.97
CA GLY A 221 6.23 -3.65 -28.71
C GLY A 221 5.54 -4.19 -27.46
N LYS A 222 6.16 -5.10 -26.71
CA LYS A 222 5.59 -5.68 -25.47
C LYS A 222 6.48 -5.36 -24.27
N PHE A 223 5.86 -5.11 -23.11
CA PHE A 223 6.59 -4.97 -21.85
C PHE A 223 6.95 -6.36 -21.29
N VAL A 224 8.23 -6.52 -21.00
CA VAL A 224 8.81 -7.77 -20.47
C VAL A 224 9.49 -7.47 -19.15
N ARG A 225 9.12 -8.22 -18.11
CA ARG A 225 9.74 -8.09 -16.79
C ARG A 225 11.24 -8.41 -16.87
N ARG A 226 12.06 -7.57 -16.25
CA ARG A 226 13.48 -7.85 -16.02
C ARG A 226 13.61 -8.96 -14.98
N GLU A 227 14.52 -9.91 -15.19
CA GLU A 227 14.69 -11.06 -14.28
C GLU A 227 15.22 -10.63 -12.91
N GLU A 228 16.17 -9.69 -12.90
CA GLU A 228 16.75 -9.16 -11.67
C GLU A 228 16.09 -7.82 -11.30
N PRO A 229 15.94 -7.52 -9.99
CA PRO A 229 15.54 -6.20 -9.54
C PRO A 229 16.44 -5.13 -10.15
N ALA A 230 15.87 -4.00 -10.51
CA ALA A 230 16.64 -2.88 -11.05
C ALA A 230 17.41 -2.13 -9.96
N GLY A 231 16.97 -2.25 -8.72
CA GLY A 231 17.60 -1.68 -7.54
C GLY A 231 17.00 -2.21 -6.26
N GLU A 232 17.77 -2.09 -5.20
CA GLU A 232 17.33 -2.32 -3.82
C GLU A 232 17.65 -1.08 -3.00
N TRP A 233 16.78 -0.76 -2.04
CA TRP A 233 17.01 0.35 -1.13
C TRP A 233 16.81 -0.10 0.32
N ILE A 234 17.61 0.51 1.20
CA ILE A 234 17.54 0.33 2.66
C ILE A 234 17.58 1.73 3.27
N GLU A 235 16.62 2.05 4.14
CA GLU A 235 16.56 3.29 4.94
C GLU A 235 17.35 3.17 6.24
#